data_95740a688c5ddfa9577b9d06b40f3888
#
_entry.id   95740a688c5ddfa9577b9d06b40f3888
#
_cell.length_a   1.000
_cell.length_b   1.000
_cell.length_c   1.000
_cell.angle_alpha   90.00
_cell.angle_beta   90.00
_cell.angle_gamma   90.00
#
_symmetry.space_group_name_H-M   'P 1'
#
loop_
_entity.id
_entity.type
_entity.pdbx_description
1 polymer ?
#
loop_
_entity_poly.entity_id
_entity_poly.type
_entity_poly.pdbx_seq_one_letter_code
_entity_poly.pdbx_strand_id
1 'polypeptide(L)'
;MQYKKQLTKEQALQKLKHYCAYQERCHSEVKEKLYSLGVWKKDHDAIISTLIEENYLNEERFAIAYAGGKWRMKHWGRVRIRYELKQKQVTEYCIKKALKQIDEELRGQLGLFPGR
;
A
#
# COMPACT_ATOMS: atom_id res chain seq x y z
N MET A 1 25.20 -9.88 25.61
CA MET A 1 24.19 -10.23 24.69
C MET A 1 22.89 -9.51 24.92
N GLN A 2 22.38 -8.92 23.89
CA GLN A 2 21.16 -8.19 24.01
C GLN A 2 20.03 -8.99 23.46
N TYR A 3 19.00 -9.17 24.24
CA TYR A 3 17.81 -9.81 23.73
C TYR A 3 16.91 -8.73 23.21
N LYS A 4 16.45 -8.92 22.02
CA LYS A 4 15.49 -8.02 21.49
C LYS A 4 14.22 -8.18 22.29
N LYS A 5 13.79 -7.11 22.87
CA LYS A 5 12.58 -7.16 23.64
C LYS A 5 11.40 -7.26 22.72
N GLN A 6 10.50 -8.18 23.00
CA GLN A 6 9.29 -8.31 22.22
C GLN A 6 8.40 -7.11 22.47
N LEU A 7 7.86 -6.58 21.40
CA LEU A 7 6.90 -5.49 21.52
C LEU A 7 5.56 -6.07 21.93
N THR A 8 4.85 -5.33 22.76
CA THR A 8 3.48 -5.73 23.04
C THR A 8 2.65 -5.47 21.80
N LYS A 9 1.48 -6.07 21.73
CA LYS A 9 0.59 -5.87 20.62
C LYS A 9 0.27 -4.39 20.44
N GLU A 10 0.03 -3.69 21.56
CA GLU A 10 -0.27 -2.26 21.51
C GLU A 10 0.90 -1.42 21.02
N GLN A 11 2.11 -1.76 21.46
CA GLN A 11 3.30 -1.05 20.99
C GLN A 11 3.50 -1.26 19.51
N ALA A 12 3.32 -2.50 19.05
CA ALA A 12 3.46 -2.82 17.64
C ALA A 12 2.41 -2.08 16.81
N LEU A 13 1.18 -2.04 17.32
CA LEU A 13 0.11 -1.34 16.61
C LEU A 13 0.44 0.13 16.45
N GLN A 14 0.95 0.78 17.49
CA GLN A 14 1.32 2.18 17.37
C GLN A 14 2.42 2.41 16.34
N LYS A 15 3.41 1.53 16.32
CA LYS A 15 4.47 1.66 15.33
C LYS A 15 3.94 1.47 13.91
N LEU A 16 3.01 0.56 13.72
CA LEU A 16 2.42 0.33 12.41
C LEU A 16 1.51 1.47 12.00
N LYS A 17 0.83 2.12 12.95
CA LYS A 17 0.03 3.29 12.63
C LYS A 17 0.93 4.41 12.10
N HIS A 18 2.07 4.64 12.73
CA HIS A 18 3.03 5.63 12.23
C HIS A 18 3.55 5.24 10.86
N TYR A 19 3.88 3.98 10.69
CA TYR A 19 4.39 3.46 9.42
C TYR A 19 3.40 3.70 8.29
N CYS A 20 2.12 3.41 8.53
CA CYS A 20 1.08 3.60 7.54
C CYS A 20 0.73 5.07 7.33
N ALA A 21 0.86 5.89 8.38
CA ALA A 21 0.57 7.30 8.25
C ALA A 21 1.64 8.04 7.46
N TYR A 22 2.88 7.53 7.50
CA TYR A 22 3.98 8.16 6.79
C TYR A 22 3.76 8.10 5.27
N GLN A 23 3.29 6.97 4.77
CA GLN A 23 2.89 6.82 3.38
C GLN A 23 2.01 5.59 3.25
N GLU A 24 1.29 5.49 2.15
CA GLU A 24 0.43 4.34 1.92
C GLU A 24 1.26 3.06 1.87
N ARG A 25 0.73 2.01 2.47
CA ARG A 25 1.40 0.72 2.52
C ARG A 25 0.45 -0.37 2.03
N CYS A 26 1.01 -1.46 1.53
CA CYS A 26 0.20 -2.62 1.19
C CYS A 26 0.35 -3.65 2.31
N HIS A 27 -0.49 -4.69 2.24
CA HIS A 27 -0.50 -5.72 3.30
C HIS A 27 0.85 -6.42 3.43
N SER A 28 1.52 -6.70 2.30
CA SER A 28 2.81 -7.39 2.36
C SER A 28 3.86 -6.53 3.06
N GLU A 29 3.83 -5.22 2.83
CA GLU A 29 4.78 -4.32 3.50
C GLU A 29 4.55 -4.27 4.99
N VAL A 30 3.27 -4.26 5.41
CA VAL A 30 2.94 -4.27 6.83
C VAL A 30 3.40 -5.58 7.48
N LYS A 31 3.20 -6.71 6.79
CA LYS A 31 3.66 -7.99 7.31
C LYS A 31 5.17 -8.01 7.46
N GLU A 32 5.89 -7.50 6.47
CA GLU A 32 7.35 -7.43 6.55
C GLU A 32 7.79 -6.56 7.72
N LYS A 33 7.11 -5.45 7.93
CA LYS A 33 7.43 -4.57 9.03
C LYS A 33 7.20 -5.26 10.37
N LEU A 34 6.11 -6.00 10.49
CA LEU A 34 5.82 -6.76 11.72
C LEU A 34 6.90 -7.80 11.98
N TYR A 35 7.35 -8.49 10.94
CA TYR A 35 8.45 -9.44 11.11
C TYR A 35 9.73 -8.73 11.55
N SER A 36 10.03 -7.60 10.94
CA SER A 36 11.26 -6.88 11.27
C SER A 36 11.25 -6.36 12.70
N LEU A 37 10.06 -6.08 13.23
CA LEU A 37 9.94 -5.61 14.61
C LEU A 37 9.91 -6.75 15.61
N GLY A 38 9.94 -7.99 15.13
CA GLY A 38 9.94 -9.15 16.00
C GLY A 38 8.59 -9.43 16.64
N VAL A 39 7.51 -9.01 16.00
CA VAL A 39 6.18 -9.25 16.53
C VAL A 39 5.78 -10.70 16.30
N TRP A 40 5.16 -11.34 17.30
CA TRP A 40 4.71 -12.71 17.16
C TRP A 40 3.73 -12.84 16.02
N LYS A 41 3.95 -13.85 15.20
CA LYS A 41 3.10 -14.08 14.04
C LYS A 41 1.62 -14.19 14.42
N LYS A 42 1.34 -14.73 15.58
CA LYS A 42 -0.05 -14.89 16.01
C LYS A 42 -0.77 -13.56 16.20
N ASP A 43 -0.03 -12.47 16.36
CA ASP A 43 -0.63 -11.15 16.55
C ASP A 43 -0.77 -10.38 15.24
N HIS A 44 -0.17 -10.88 14.16
CA HIS A 44 -0.17 -10.14 12.89
C HIS A 44 -1.56 -9.86 12.37
N ASP A 45 -2.42 -10.88 12.34
CA ASP A 45 -3.75 -10.72 11.78
C ASP A 45 -4.59 -9.72 12.57
N ALA A 46 -4.48 -9.75 13.89
CA ALA A 46 -5.23 -8.82 14.72
C ALA A 46 -4.78 -7.39 14.50
N ILE A 47 -3.47 -7.18 14.38
CA ILE A 47 -2.92 -5.85 14.16
C ILE A 47 -3.35 -5.36 12.78
N ILE A 48 -3.25 -6.20 11.76
CA ILE A 48 -3.64 -5.83 10.41
C ILE A 48 -5.13 -5.49 10.36
N SER A 49 -5.97 -6.30 11.01
CA SER A 49 -7.40 -6.03 11.05
C SER A 49 -7.70 -4.67 11.67
N THR A 50 -7.03 -4.34 12.77
CA THR A 50 -7.23 -3.06 13.41
C THR A 50 -6.81 -1.91 12.50
N LEU A 51 -5.68 -2.06 11.80
CA LEU A 51 -5.22 -1.03 10.88
C LEU A 51 -6.22 -0.81 9.75
N ILE A 52 -6.83 -1.88 9.28
CA ILE A 52 -7.84 -1.78 8.23
C ILE A 52 -9.10 -1.10 8.77
N GLU A 53 -9.56 -1.55 9.95
CA GLU A 53 -10.77 -0.99 10.54
C GLU A 53 -10.63 0.50 10.84
N GLU A 54 -9.45 0.91 11.26
CA GLU A 54 -9.22 2.32 11.59
C GLU A 54 -8.71 3.11 10.38
N ASN A 55 -8.75 2.50 9.20
CA ASN A 55 -8.45 3.16 7.94
C ASN A 55 -7.00 3.61 7.78
N TYR A 56 -6.10 3.01 8.51
CA TYR A 56 -4.67 3.24 8.32
C TYR A 56 -4.15 2.43 7.15
N LEU A 57 -4.74 1.26 6.90
CA LEU A 57 -4.29 0.35 5.86
C LEU A 57 -5.42 0.11 4.89
N ASN A 58 -5.21 0.45 3.63
CA ASN A 58 -6.22 0.29 2.60
C ASN A 58 -5.50 -0.04 1.30
N GLU A 59 -5.62 -1.29 0.87
CA GLU A 59 -4.85 -1.76 -0.27
C GLU A 59 -5.28 -1.10 -1.59
N GLU A 60 -6.54 -0.79 -1.74
CA GLU A 60 -7.00 -0.08 -2.92
C GLU A 60 -6.38 1.32 -2.97
N ARG A 61 -6.38 2.02 -1.85
CA ARG A 61 -5.78 3.33 -1.75
C ARG A 61 -4.28 3.27 -2.02
N PHE A 62 -3.62 2.22 -1.50
CA PHE A 62 -2.20 2.01 -1.77
C PHE A 62 -1.96 1.82 -3.27
N ALA A 63 -2.75 0.96 -3.90
CA ALA A 63 -2.56 0.65 -5.31
C ALA A 63 -2.73 1.90 -6.18
N ILE A 64 -3.73 2.70 -5.88
CA ILE A 64 -3.99 3.93 -6.63
C ILE A 64 -2.83 4.92 -6.45
N ALA A 65 -2.37 5.10 -5.22
CA ALA A 65 -1.27 6.03 -4.95
C ALA A 65 0.03 5.55 -5.59
N TYR A 66 0.31 4.26 -5.49
CA TYR A 66 1.52 3.68 -6.04
C TYR A 66 1.52 3.81 -7.57
N ALA A 67 0.43 3.38 -8.19
CA ALA A 67 0.33 3.42 -9.64
C ALA A 67 0.42 4.85 -10.17
N GLY A 68 -0.29 5.76 -9.54
CA GLY A 68 -0.27 7.16 -9.96
C GLY A 68 1.10 7.78 -9.83
N GLY A 69 1.79 7.49 -8.72
CA GLY A 69 3.14 8.01 -8.51
C GLY A 69 4.13 7.50 -9.54
N LYS A 70 4.08 6.18 -9.82
CA LYS A 70 5.00 5.61 -10.80
C LYS A 70 4.69 6.08 -12.22
N TRP A 71 3.42 6.25 -12.50
CA TRP A 71 3.00 6.76 -13.80
C TRP A 71 3.48 8.19 -14.01
N ARG A 72 3.24 9.05 -13.02
CA ARG A 72 3.57 10.47 -13.18
C ARG A 72 5.05 10.79 -13.00
N MET A 73 5.70 10.14 -12.05
CA MET A 73 7.07 10.50 -11.70
C MET A 73 8.12 9.61 -12.30
N LYS A 74 7.83 8.32 -12.49
CA LYS A 74 8.79 7.40 -13.07
C LYS A 74 8.47 7.06 -14.51
N HIS A 75 7.32 7.48 -14.99
CA HIS A 75 6.88 7.23 -16.38
C HIS A 75 6.79 5.73 -16.69
N TRP A 76 6.43 4.95 -15.68
CA TRP A 76 6.21 3.52 -15.91
C TRP A 76 4.91 3.33 -16.68
N GLY A 77 4.89 2.39 -17.63
CA GLY A 77 3.68 2.02 -18.32
C GLY A 77 2.82 1.08 -17.47
N ARG A 78 1.63 0.79 -17.97
CA ARG A 78 0.67 -0.01 -17.20
C ARG A 78 1.13 -1.43 -16.99
N VAL A 79 1.82 -2.01 -17.95
CA VAL A 79 2.31 -3.40 -17.80
C VAL A 79 3.28 -3.49 -16.63
N ARG A 80 4.20 -2.54 -16.54
CA ARG A 80 5.18 -2.55 -15.47
C ARG A 80 4.52 -2.30 -14.12
N ILE A 81 3.59 -1.34 -14.05
CA ILE A 81 2.90 -1.05 -12.82
C ILE A 81 2.15 -2.29 -12.33
N ARG A 82 1.45 -2.97 -13.26
CA ARG A 82 0.73 -4.18 -12.92
C ARG A 82 1.68 -5.24 -12.37
N TYR A 83 2.80 -5.43 -13.04
CA TYR A 83 3.78 -6.42 -12.61
C TYR A 83 4.29 -6.12 -11.19
N GLU A 84 4.64 -4.86 -10.95
CA GLU A 84 5.19 -4.50 -9.64
C GLU A 84 4.14 -4.61 -8.53
N LEU A 85 2.89 -4.27 -8.82
CA LEU A 85 1.83 -4.43 -7.83
C LEU A 85 1.59 -5.90 -7.54
N LYS A 86 1.69 -6.76 -8.54
CA LYS A 86 1.54 -8.20 -8.31
C LYS A 86 2.69 -8.74 -7.46
N GLN A 87 3.89 -8.22 -7.65
CA GLN A 87 5.03 -8.62 -6.81
C GLN A 87 4.79 -8.25 -5.35
N LYS A 88 4.04 -7.20 -5.10
CA LYS A 88 3.70 -6.80 -3.74
C LYS A 88 2.44 -7.52 -3.25
N GLN A 89 1.96 -8.47 -4.01
CA GLN A 89 0.81 -9.30 -3.63
C GLN A 89 -0.50 -8.51 -3.51
N VAL A 90 -0.59 -7.42 -4.25
CA VAL A 90 -1.82 -6.65 -4.31
C VAL A 90 -2.83 -7.42 -5.17
N THR A 91 -4.09 -7.44 -4.74
CA THR A 91 -5.10 -8.21 -5.45
C THR A 91 -5.42 -7.61 -6.81
N GLU A 92 -5.89 -8.46 -7.69
CA GLU A 92 -6.23 -8.04 -9.05
C GLU A 92 -7.29 -6.94 -9.03
N TYR A 93 -8.24 -7.03 -8.12
CA TYR A 93 -9.27 -6.01 -7.99
C TYR A 93 -8.65 -4.62 -7.76
N CYS A 94 -7.71 -4.55 -6.83
CA CYS A 94 -7.07 -3.27 -6.52
C CYS A 94 -6.19 -2.79 -7.66
N ILE A 95 -5.53 -3.71 -8.35
CA ILE A 95 -4.70 -3.36 -9.50
C ILE A 95 -5.57 -2.76 -10.61
N LYS A 96 -6.71 -3.39 -10.88
CA LYS A 96 -7.61 -2.88 -11.92
C LYS A 96 -8.13 -1.50 -11.57
N LYS A 97 -8.46 -1.28 -10.30
CA LYS A 97 -8.91 0.03 -9.86
C LYS A 97 -7.83 1.08 -10.08
N ALA A 98 -6.59 0.74 -9.76
CA ALA A 98 -5.48 1.67 -9.90
C ALA A 98 -5.22 2.01 -11.38
N LEU A 99 -5.25 1.00 -12.24
CA LEU A 99 -5.03 1.22 -13.67
C LEU A 99 -6.16 2.02 -14.30
N LYS A 100 -7.38 1.77 -13.83
CA LYS A 100 -8.52 2.53 -14.31
C LYS A 100 -8.39 4.00 -13.95
N GLN A 101 -7.86 4.29 -12.77
CA GLN A 101 -7.63 5.66 -12.33
C GLN A 101 -6.65 6.36 -13.28
N ILE A 102 -5.61 5.67 -13.71
CA ILE A 102 -4.64 6.22 -14.65
C ILE A 102 -5.34 6.50 -15.98
N ASP A 103 -6.17 5.58 -16.45
CA ASP A 103 -6.90 5.77 -17.72
C ASP A 103 -7.81 6.97 -17.63
N GLU A 104 -8.47 7.17 -16.49
CA GLU A 104 -9.37 8.31 -16.32
C GLU A 104 -8.59 9.62 -16.24
N GLU A 105 -7.44 9.60 -15.60
CA GLU A 105 -6.59 10.77 -15.52
C GLU A 105 -6.10 11.17 -16.91
N LEU A 106 -5.66 10.19 -17.69
CA LEU A 106 -5.20 10.45 -19.05
C LEU A 106 -6.36 10.99 -19.91
N ARG A 107 -7.53 10.39 -19.79
CA ARG A 107 -8.69 10.84 -20.54
C ARG A 107 -9.09 12.25 -20.14
N GLY A 108 -8.99 12.55 -18.84
CA GLY A 108 -9.28 13.89 -18.37
C GLY A 108 -8.33 14.93 -18.93
N GLN A 109 -7.05 14.59 -19.03
CA GLN A 109 -6.08 15.50 -19.61
C GLN A 109 -6.38 15.76 -21.08
N LEU A 110 -6.73 14.71 -21.81
CA LEU A 110 -7.11 14.88 -23.20
C LEU A 110 -8.36 15.71 -23.33
N GLY A 111 -9.29 15.49 -22.40
CA GLY A 111 -10.54 16.24 -22.43
C GLY A 111 -10.39 17.70 -22.11
N LEU A 112 -9.29 18.05 -21.43
CA LEU A 112 -9.05 19.44 -21.11
C LEU A 112 -8.57 20.24 -22.30
N PHE A 113 -8.07 19.56 -23.31
CA PHE A 113 -7.61 20.26 -24.45
C PHE A 113 -8.73 20.44 -25.39
N PRO A 114 -9.08 21.56 -25.51
CA PRO A 114 -10.25 21.79 -26.21
C PRO A 114 -10.12 21.52 -27.55
N GLY A 115 -9.13 21.54 -27.93
CA GLY A 115 -9.13 21.17 -29.21
C GLY A 115 -10.30 20.36 -29.25
N ARG A 116 -10.53 20.00 -28.16
CA ARG A 116 -11.53 19.27 -28.05
C ARG A 116 -12.64 19.79 -28.50
#